data_1015992de566f8aadeeadfa6b595b91b
#
_entry.id   1015992de566f8aadeeadfa6b595b91b
#
_cell.length_a   1.000
_cell.length_b   1.000
_cell.length_c   1.000
_cell.angle_alpha   90.00
_cell.angle_beta   90.00
_cell.angle_gamma   90.00
#
_symmetry.space_group_name_H-M   'P 1'
#
loop_
_entity.id
_entity.type
_entity.pdbx_description
1 polymer ?
#
loop_
_entity_poly.entity_id
_entity_poly.type
_entity_poly.pdbx_seq_one_letter_code
_entity_poly.pdbx_strand_id
1 'polypeptide(L)'
;MTAPRVELRGVGHAYGGRVVLAGVDRVLEPGRSLGLLGPNGSGKSTLLRCVAGLLRPRAGSVLVDGEDSCELPPARRARVAYAGHRPLLWGGLSARENLVLSAGLYGLAAGTADAALELAGLSEAAERPAAALSQGQRQRLALARALLPAPELLVLDEPHSGLDEASSARLDALLSDARGRVTIVLATHERSRADLLCDELLHLEVLR
;
A
#
# COMPACT_ATOMS: atom_id res chain seq x y z
N MET A 1 -3.40 -18.17 8.34
CA MET A 1 -2.55 -17.37 7.43
C MET A 1 -1.85 -16.37 8.32
N THR A 2 -0.55 -16.27 8.26
CA THR A 2 0.26 -15.44 9.17
C THR A 2 0.83 -14.27 8.40
N ALA A 3 0.75 -13.07 9.00
CA ALA A 3 1.41 -11.89 8.48
C ALA A 3 2.90 -12.16 8.25
N PRO A 4 3.52 -11.68 7.17
CA PRO A 4 4.92 -11.98 6.88
C PRO A 4 5.88 -11.06 7.64
N ARG A 5 7.09 -11.54 7.86
CA ARG A 5 8.25 -10.75 8.28
C ARG A 5 8.85 -10.04 7.06
N VAL A 6 9.18 -8.76 7.22
CA VAL A 6 9.83 -7.96 6.16
C VAL A 6 11.23 -7.54 6.62
N GLU A 7 12.24 -7.78 5.78
CA GLU A 7 13.62 -7.38 6.05
C GLU A 7 14.14 -6.47 4.94
N LEU A 8 14.64 -5.32 5.33
CA LEU A 8 15.42 -4.41 4.50
C LEU A 8 16.89 -4.62 4.84
N ARG A 9 17.72 -5.03 3.87
CA ARG A 9 19.15 -5.28 4.06
C ARG A 9 19.96 -4.38 3.15
N GLY A 10 20.49 -3.29 3.68
CA GLY A 10 21.33 -2.33 2.95
C GLY A 10 20.64 -1.75 1.70
N VAL A 11 19.32 -1.52 1.74
CA VAL A 11 18.54 -1.12 0.57
C VAL A 11 19.00 0.22 0.03
N GLY A 12 19.43 0.23 -1.23
CA GLY A 12 19.84 1.43 -1.96
C GLY A 12 19.21 1.51 -3.35
N HIS A 13 18.89 2.72 -3.80
CA HIS A 13 18.35 2.95 -5.14
C HIS A 13 18.74 4.33 -5.68
N ALA A 14 18.92 4.40 -7.00
CA ALA A 14 19.23 5.64 -7.71
C ALA A 14 18.47 5.72 -9.04
N TYR A 15 18.03 6.91 -9.40
CA TYR A 15 17.44 7.24 -10.70
C TYR A 15 18.34 8.22 -11.46
N GLY A 16 18.76 7.88 -12.69
CA GLY A 16 19.56 8.78 -13.52
C GLY A 16 20.84 9.30 -12.84
N GLY A 17 21.47 8.46 -12.00
CA GLY A 17 22.67 8.84 -11.23
C GLY A 17 22.39 9.54 -9.88
N ARG A 18 21.16 10.00 -9.63
CA ARG A 18 20.78 10.60 -8.35
C ARG A 18 20.40 9.49 -7.36
N VAL A 19 21.15 9.37 -6.26
CA VAL A 19 20.85 8.46 -5.17
C VAL A 19 19.63 8.95 -4.40
N VAL A 20 18.65 8.06 -4.17
CA VAL A 20 17.42 8.36 -3.43
C VAL A 20 17.26 7.51 -2.18
N LEU A 21 17.93 6.35 -2.14
CA LEU A 21 18.02 5.49 -0.95
C LEU A 21 19.48 5.00 -0.84
N ALA A 22 20.03 4.99 0.36
CA ALA A 22 21.38 4.51 0.64
C ALA A 22 21.42 3.76 1.98
N GLY A 23 21.66 2.44 1.90
CA GLY A 23 21.96 1.61 3.06
C GLY A 23 20.81 1.54 4.07
N VAL A 24 19.56 1.40 3.62
CA VAL A 24 18.41 1.30 4.53
C VAL A 24 18.34 -0.12 5.09
N ASP A 25 18.48 -0.23 6.41
CA ASP A 25 18.38 -1.48 7.17
C ASP A 25 17.19 -1.42 8.14
N ARG A 26 16.33 -2.42 8.12
CA ARG A 26 15.20 -2.57 9.06
C ARG A 26 14.67 -4.00 9.04
N VAL A 27 14.22 -4.46 10.18
CA VAL A 27 13.43 -5.67 10.32
C VAL A 27 12.07 -5.27 10.85
N LEU A 28 11.01 -5.72 10.20
CA LEU A 28 9.63 -5.56 10.64
C LEU A 28 9.06 -6.96 10.90
N GLU A 29 8.73 -7.21 12.16
CA GLU A 29 8.20 -8.50 12.60
C GLU A 29 6.76 -8.71 12.10
N PRO A 30 6.30 -9.97 11.99
CA PRO A 30 4.95 -10.29 11.53
C PRO A 30 3.85 -9.52 12.27
N GLY A 31 2.90 -8.94 11.51
CA GLY A 31 1.78 -8.20 12.07
C GLY A 31 2.11 -6.83 12.65
N ARG A 32 3.38 -6.40 12.57
CA ARG A 32 3.78 -5.05 12.99
C ARG A 32 3.58 -4.04 11.86
N SER A 33 3.53 -2.77 12.24
CA SER A 33 3.36 -1.65 11.32
C SER A 33 4.55 -0.70 11.37
N LEU A 34 5.07 -0.32 10.18
CA LEU A 34 6.19 0.61 9.98
C LEU A 34 5.71 1.87 9.27
N GLY A 35 5.86 3.01 9.91
CA GLY A 35 5.63 4.33 9.33
C GLY A 35 6.91 4.90 8.71
N LEU A 36 6.87 5.26 7.44
CA LEU A 36 7.93 5.97 6.75
C LEU A 36 7.64 7.46 6.77
N LEU A 37 8.49 8.22 7.42
CA LEU A 37 8.43 9.67 7.52
C LEU A 37 9.59 10.31 6.74
N GLY A 38 9.38 11.53 6.28
CA GLY A 38 10.39 12.32 5.60
C GLY A 38 9.80 13.27 4.56
N PRO A 39 10.58 14.27 4.11
CA PRO A 39 10.12 15.23 3.12
C PRO A 39 9.87 14.60 1.75
N ASN A 40 9.26 15.37 0.85
CA ASN A 40 9.10 14.94 -0.54
C ASN A 40 10.48 14.74 -1.18
N GLY A 41 10.62 13.64 -1.93
CA GLY A 41 11.90 13.26 -2.55
C GLY A 41 12.87 12.49 -1.65
N SER A 42 12.52 12.17 -0.40
CA SER A 42 13.38 11.37 0.51
C SER A 42 13.40 9.86 0.20
N GLY A 43 12.68 9.41 -0.84
CA GLY A 43 12.70 8.01 -1.25
C GLY A 43 11.59 7.13 -0.66
N LYS A 44 10.62 7.66 0.10
CA LYS A 44 9.51 6.89 0.69
C LYS A 44 8.81 6.00 -0.34
N SER A 45 8.29 6.57 -1.42
CA SER A 45 7.61 5.82 -2.48
C SER A 45 8.54 4.80 -3.18
N THR A 46 9.84 5.10 -3.26
CA THR A 46 10.84 4.18 -3.82
C THR A 46 11.00 2.98 -2.90
N LEU A 47 11.15 3.20 -1.60
CA LEU A 47 11.28 2.12 -0.62
C LEU A 47 10.01 1.27 -0.57
N LEU A 48 8.82 1.90 -0.56
CA LEU A 48 7.54 1.18 -0.61
C LEU A 48 7.43 0.27 -1.84
N ARG A 49 7.85 0.76 -3.02
CA ARG A 49 7.85 -0.07 -4.24
C ARG A 49 8.83 -1.23 -4.16
N CYS A 50 9.98 -1.05 -3.49
CA CYS A 50 10.91 -2.16 -3.24
C CYS A 50 10.27 -3.19 -2.29
N VAL A 51 9.60 -2.75 -1.21
CA VAL A 51 8.88 -3.64 -0.28
C VAL A 51 7.79 -4.41 -0.99
N ALA A 52 7.02 -3.75 -1.86
CA ALA A 52 5.95 -4.39 -2.62
C ALA A 52 6.45 -5.29 -3.78
N GLY A 53 7.77 -5.40 -3.99
CA GLY A 53 8.34 -6.17 -5.10
C GLY A 53 8.07 -5.58 -6.49
N LEU A 54 7.68 -4.30 -6.54
CA LEU A 54 7.42 -3.56 -7.79
C LEU A 54 8.67 -2.88 -8.35
N LEU A 55 9.73 -2.79 -7.55
CA LEU A 55 10.99 -2.18 -7.92
C LEU A 55 12.14 -2.94 -7.27
N ARG A 56 13.06 -3.46 -8.07
CA ARG A 56 14.28 -4.07 -7.55
C ARG A 56 15.23 -2.98 -7.05
N PRO A 57 15.71 -3.03 -5.80
CA PRO A 57 16.74 -2.12 -5.32
C PRO A 57 18.02 -2.27 -6.16
N ARG A 58 18.82 -1.21 -6.29
CA ARG A 58 20.12 -1.27 -6.97
C ARG A 58 21.23 -1.80 -6.08
N ALA A 59 21.06 -1.70 -4.76
CA ALA A 59 21.96 -2.26 -3.76
C ALA A 59 21.13 -2.84 -2.63
N GLY A 60 21.66 -3.88 -1.99
CA GLY A 60 20.94 -4.58 -0.94
C GLY A 60 19.77 -5.41 -1.45
N SER A 61 18.89 -5.79 -0.53
CA SER A 61 17.73 -6.63 -0.83
C SER A 61 16.56 -6.32 0.11
N VAL A 62 15.35 -6.63 -0.36
CA VAL A 62 14.13 -6.66 0.47
C VAL A 62 13.62 -8.08 0.49
N LEU A 63 13.47 -8.64 1.68
CA LEU A 63 12.99 -10.00 1.86
C LEU A 63 11.63 -10.01 2.55
N VAL A 64 10.75 -10.90 2.09
CA VAL A 64 9.44 -11.19 2.69
C VAL A 64 9.45 -12.67 3.09
N ASP A 65 9.46 -12.96 4.40
CA ASP A 65 9.71 -14.28 4.97
C ASP A 65 10.96 -14.98 4.41
N GLY A 66 12.04 -14.21 4.23
CA GLY A 66 13.31 -14.70 3.72
C GLY A 66 13.43 -14.82 2.20
N GLU A 67 12.36 -14.61 1.43
CA GLU A 67 12.37 -14.61 -0.05
C GLU A 67 12.47 -13.18 -0.60
N ASP A 68 13.21 -12.99 -1.70
CA ASP A 68 13.31 -11.67 -2.37
C ASP A 68 11.92 -11.18 -2.80
N SER A 69 11.55 -9.97 -2.40
CA SER A 69 10.25 -9.39 -2.68
C SER A 69 9.92 -9.33 -4.19
N CYS A 70 10.93 -9.16 -5.04
CA CYS A 70 10.78 -9.12 -6.50
C CYS A 70 10.64 -10.52 -7.13
N GLU A 71 10.96 -11.59 -6.39
CA GLU A 71 10.97 -12.98 -6.88
C GLU A 71 9.88 -13.84 -6.23
N LEU A 72 9.00 -13.24 -5.45
CA LEU A 72 7.88 -13.96 -4.84
C LEU A 72 7.07 -14.73 -5.89
N PRO A 73 6.74 -16.00 -5.63
CA PRO A 73 5.88 -16.78 -6.52
C PRO A 73 4.47 -16.14 -6.59
N PRO A 74 3.70 -16.37 -7.67
CA PRO A 74 2.40 -15.72 -7.89
C PRO A 74 1.45 -15.82 -6.69
N ALA A 75 1.37 -16.97 -6.04
CA ALA A 75 0.49 -17.18 -4.89
C ALA A 75 0.86 -16.31 -3.68
N ARG A 76 2.14 -16.05 -3.44
CA ARG A 76 2.61 -15.16 -2.36
C ARG A 76 2.53 -13.69 -2.78
N ARG A 77 2.83 -13.39 -4.04
CA ARG A 77 2.69 -12.03 -4.59
C ARG A 77 1.25 -11.53 -4.52
N ALA A 78 0.26 -12.41 -4.72
CA ALA A 78 -1.16 -12.08 -4.61
C ALA A 78 -1.57 -11.64 -3.18
N ARG A 79 -0.74 -11.93 -2.17
CA ARG A 79 -0.97 -11.53 -0.77
C ARG A 79 -0.28 -10.23 -0.37
N VAL A 80 0.45 -9.61 -1.30
CA VAL A 80 1.06 -8.30 -1.14
C VAL A 80 0.20 -7.27 -1.85
N ALA A 81 -0.39 -6.35 -1.10
CA ALA A 81 -1.14 -5.25 -1.68
C ALA A 81 -0.35 -3.95 -1.63
N TYR A 82 -0.43 -3.19 -2.72
CA TYR A 82 0.16 -1.85 -2.83
C TYR A 82 -0.91 -0.84 -3.26
N ALA A 83 -1.10 0.19 -2.45
CA ALA A 83 -1.85 1.37 -2.83
C ALA A 83 -0.91 2.57 -2.88
N GLY A 84 -0.60 3.02 -4.09
CA GLY A 84 0.29 4.16 -4.33
C GLY A 84 -0.45 5.49 -4.32
N HIS A 85 0.33 6.58 -4.32
CA HIS A 85 -0.20 7.94 -4.41
C HIS A 85 -1.08 8.16 -5.68
N ARG A 86 -0.80 7.47 -6.77
CA ARG A 86 -1.67 7.46 -7.97
C ARG A 86 -2.59 6.24 -7.92
N PRO A 87 -3.92 6.45 -7.87
CA PRO A 87 -4.86 5.36 -8.02
C PRO A 87 -4.65 4.67 -9.37
N LEU A 88 -4.25 3.41 -9.37
CA LEU A 88 -4.09 2.61 -10.59
C LEU A 88 -5.45 2.05 -11.00
N LEU A 89 -6.37 2.92 -11.42
CA LEU A 89 -7.73 2.59 -11.84
C LEU A 89 -7.86 2.68 -13.36
N TRP A 90 -8.69 1.83 -13.91
CA TRP A 90 -9.10 1.92 -15.31
C TRP A 90 -10.18 3.00 -15.43
N GLY A 91 -9.80 4.17 -15.94
CA GLY A 91 -10.65 5.35 -15.97
C GLY A 91 -11.95 5.17 -16.76
N GLY A 92 -11.93 4.35 -17.84
CA GLY A 92 -13.09 4.03 -18.67
C GLY A 92 -14.05 3.01 -18.05
N LEU A 93 -13.60 2.24 -17.04
CA LEU A 93 -14.43 1.31 -16.31
C LEU A 93 -15.14 2.02 -15.15
N SER A 94 -16.35 1.57 -14.80
CA SER A 94 -17.05 2.02 -13.61
C SER A 94 -16.31 1.61 -12.33
N ALA A 95 -16.70 2.17 -11.18
CA ALA A 95 -16.13 1.77 -9.89
C ALA A 95 -16.35 0.26 -9.65
N ARG A 96 -17.54 -0.25 -9.94
CA ARG A 96 -17.88 -1.68 -9.83
C ARG A 96 -17.00 -2.52 -10.76
N GLU A 97 -16.89 -2.15 -12.03
CA GLU A 97 -16.10 -2.91 -13.02
C GLU A 97 -14.62 -2.95 -12.67
N ASN A 98 -14.06 -1.88 -12.09
CA ASN A 98 -12.68 -1.88 -11.57
C ASN A 98 -12.48 -2.95 -10.49
N LEU A 99 -13.45 -3.10 -9.57
CA LEU A 99 -13.35 -4.10 -8.50
C LEU A 99 -13.66 -5.52 -9.01
N VAL A 100 -14.63 -5.69 -9.90
CA VAL A 100 -14.95 -6.99 -10.53
C VAL A 100 -13.76 -7.50 -11.32
N LEU A 101 -13.11 -6.64 -12.12
CA LEU A 101 -11.88 -7.00 -12.85
C LEU A 101 -10.79 -7.45 -11.88
N SER A 102 -10.57 -6.70 -10.80
CA SER A 102 -9.57 -7.05 -9.80
C SER A 102 -9.92 -8.34 -9.07
N ALA A 103 -11.17 -8.52 -8.65
CA ALA A 103 -11.64 -9.76 -8.02
C ALA A 103 -11.41 -10.98 -8.93
N GLY A 104 -11.71 -10.84 -10.24
CA GLY A 104 -11.46 -11.88 -11.23
C GLY A 104 -9.98 -12.26 -11.36
N LEU A 105 -9.07 -11.28 -11.33
CA LEU A 105 -7.62 -11.53 -11.37
C LEU A 105 -7.11 -12.31 -10.15
N TYR A 106 -7.78 -12.16 -8.99
CA TYR A 106 -7.46 -12.90 -7.77
C TYR A 106 -8.28 -14.18 -7.59
N GLY A 107 -9.17 -14.52 -8.55
CA GLY A 107 -10.04 -15.69 -8.46
C GLY A 107 -11.11 -15.58 -7.36
N LEU A 108 -11.50 -14.36 -6.97
CA LEU A 108 -12.50 -14.10 -5.95
C LEU A 108 -13.91 -14.13 -6.53
N ALA A 109 -14.91 -14.42 -5.68
CA ALA A 109 -16.31 -14.39 -6.08
C ALA A 109 -16.78 -12.99 -6.52
N ALA A 110 -17.68 -12.90 -7.50
CA ALA A 110 -18.16 -11.63 -8.05
C ALA A 110 -18.79 -10.71 -6.98
N GLY A 111 -19.48 -11.25 -5.99
CA GLY A 111 -20.07 -10.49 -4.87
C GLY A 111 -19.06 -9.77 -3.97
N THR A 112 -17.76 -10.12 -4.05
CA THR A 112 -16.71 -9.44 -3.28
C THR A 112 -16.58 -7.96 -3.67
N ALA A 113 -16.85 -7.64 -4.95
CA ALA A 113 -16.79 -6.27 -5.43
C ALA A 113 -17.88 -5.37 -4.80
N ASP A 114 -19.08 -5.90 -4.58
CA ASP A 114 -20.19 -5.14 -3.96
C ASP A 114 -19.90 -4.86 -2.49
N ALA A 115 -19.42 -5.85 -1.75
CA ALA A 115 -19.00 -5.66 -0.37
C ALA A 115 -17.87 -4.63 -0.24
N ALA A 116 -16.91 -4.64 -1.17
CA ALA A 116 -15.83 -3.66 -1.20
C ALA A 116 -16.30 -2.24 -1.53
N LEU A 117 -17.30 -2.10 -2.42
CA LEU A 117 -17.96 -0.80 -2.70
C LEU A 117 -18.67 -0.25 -1.47
N GLU A 118 -19.40 -1.09 -0.75
CA GLU A 118 -20.10 -0.72 0.47
C GLU A 118 -19.10 -0.24 1.55
N LEU A 119 -18.06 -1.02 1.83
CA LEU A 119 -17.01 -0.66 2.76
C LEU A 119 -16.31 0.67 2.39
N ALA A 120 -16.10 0.91 1.09
CA ALA A 120 -15.53 2.16 0.58
C ALA A 120 -16.50 3.35 0.59
N GLY A 121 -17.79 3.11 0.88
CA GLY A 121 -18.84 4.14 0.77
C GLY A 121 -19.02 4.64 -0.66
N LEU A 122 -18.98 3.73 -1.63
CA LEU A 122 -19.06 4.01 -3.07
C LEU A 122 -20.27 3.35 -3.75
N SER A 123 -21.21 2.78 -2.99
CA SER A 123 -22.39 2.09 -3.53
C SER A 123 -23.20 2.96 -4.49
N GLU A 124 -23.45 4.23 -4.15
CA GLU A 124 -24.19 5.18 -5.00
C GLU A 124 -23.39 5.60 -6.26
N ALA A 125 -22.08 5.47 -6.24
CA ALA A 125 -21.20 5.80 -7.36
C ALA A 125 -20.71 4.56 -8.12
N ALA A 126 -21.26 3.38 -7.82
CA ALA A 126 -20.79 2.10 -8.33
C ALA A 126 -20.71 2.03 -9.85
N GLU A 127 -21.72 2.58 -10.54
CA GLU A 127 -21.83 2.56 -12.01
C GLU A 127 -21.16 3.77 -12.69
N ARG A 128 -20.59 4.70 -11.91
CA ARG A 128 -19.90 5.85 -12.49
C ARG A 128 -18.50 5.45 -12.97
N PRO A 129 -18.07 5.89 -14.18
CA PRO A 129 -16.71 5.70 -14.65
C PRO A 129 -15.68 6.25 -13.63
N ALA A 130 -14.60 5.52 -13.40
CA ALA A 130 -13.58 5.93 -12.43
C ALA A 130 -12.95 7.30 -12.75
N ALA A 131 -12.90 7.68 -14.03
CA ALA A 131 -12.45 9.01 -14.45
C ALA A 131 -13.40 10.13 -13.98
N ALA A 132 -14.69 9.85 -13.78
CA ALA A 132 -15.72 10.82 -13.35
C ALA A 132 -15.86 10.89 -11.81
N LEU A 133 -15.13 10.08 -11.06
CA LEU A 133 -15.10 10.12 -9.60
C LEU A 133 -14.28 11.32 -9.10
N SER A 134 -14.61 11.85 -7.92
CA SER A 134 -13.77 12.82 -7.23
C SER A 134 -12.40 12.20 -6.83
N GLN A 135 -11.42 13.02 -6.50
CA GLN A 135 -10.12 12.52 -6.04
C GLN A 135 -10.26 11.57 -4.83
N GLY A 136 -11.03 11.97 -3.81
CA GLY A 136 -11.28 11.14 -2.63
C GLY A 136 -12.01 9.85 -2.97
N GLN A 137 -13.00 9.88 -3.89
CA GLN A 137 -13.67 8.67 -4.36
C GLN A 137 -12.72 7.72 -5.08
N ARG A 138 -11.83 8.25 -5.94
CA ARG A 138 -10.78 7.44 -6.59
C ARG A 138 -9.83 6.82 -5.58
N GLN A 139 -9.44 7.57 -4.56
CA GLN A 139 -8.54 7.07 -3.51
C GLN A 139 -9.21 5.94 -2.71
N ARG A 140 -10.48 6.11 -2.31
CA ARG A 140 -11.26 5.06 -1.64
C ARG A 140 -11.42 3.80 -2.51
N LEU A 141 -11.68 3.97 -3.81
CA LEU A 141 -11.77 2.85 -4.75
C LEU A 141 -10.42 2.11 -4.89
N ALA A 142 -9.31 2.85 -4.94
CA ALA A 142 -7.97 2.24 -5.01
C ALA A 142 -7.62 1.46 -3.74
N LEU A 143 -7.99 1.97 -2.57
CA LEU A 143 -7.84 1.27 -1.29
C LEU A 143 -8.72 0.01 -1.25
N ALA A 144 -10.01 0.12 -1.62
CA ALA A 144 -10.90 -1.02 -1.70
C ALA A 144 -10.33 -2.13 -2.60
N ARG A 145 -9.81 -1.75 -3.77
CA ARG A 145 -9.16 -2.69 -4.68
C ARG A 145 -7.92 -3.36 -4.06
N ALA A 146 -7.09 -2.61 -3.34
CA ALA A 146 -5.89 -3.17 -2.70
C ALA A 146 -6.24 -4.15 -1.57
N LEU A 147 -7.35 -3.93 -0.89
CA LEU A 147 -7.82 -4.76 0.23
C LEU A 147 -8.62 -5.99 -0.20
N LEU A 148 -9.12 -6.02 -1.47
CA LEU A 148 -9.93 -7.13 -2.01
C LEU A 148 -9.35 -8.52 -1.73
N PRO A 149 -8.03 -8.79 -1.98
CA PRO A 149 -7.47 -10.12 -1.80
C PRO A 149 -7.20 -10.48 -0.33
N ALA A 150 -7.65 -9.70 0.63
CA ALA A 150 -7.31 -9.85 2.05
C ALA A 150 -5.79 -10.02 2.26
N PRO A 151 -4.98 -9.00 1.95
CA PRO A 151 -3.53 -9.11 1.92
C PRO A 151 -2.93 -9.43 3.30
N GLU A 152 -1.78 -10.11 3.29
CA GLU A 152 -0.97 -10.35 4.49
C GLU A 152 0.11 -9.28 4.69
N LEU A 153 0.53 -8.62 3.59
CA LEU A 153 1.41 -7.45 3.58
C LEU A 153 0.69 -6.30 2.86
N LEU A 154 0.49 -5.20 3.58
CA LEU A 154 -0.17 -4.00 3.06
C LEU A 154 0.84 -2.85 2.99
N VAL A 155 1.07 -2.33 1.79
CA VAL A 155 2.01 -1.25 1.50
C VAL A 155 1.25 -0.03 0.99
N LEU A 156 1.30 1.07 1.73
CA LEU A 156 0.47 2.25 1.51
C LEU A 156 1.33 3.51 1.32
N ASP A 157 1.13 4.22 0.23
CA ASP A 157 1.84 5.46 -0.08
C ASP A 157 0.88 6.66 -0.02
N GLU A 158 0.95 7.44 1.07
CA GLU A 158 0.09 8.58 1.37
C GLU A 158 -1.41 8.26 1.24
N PRO A 159 -1.93 7.20 1.92
CA PRO A 159 -3.28 6.70 1.65
C PRO A 159 -4.39 7.66 2.07
N HIS A 160 -4.11 8.63 2.93
CA HIS A 160 -5.06 9.66 3.39
C HIS A 160 -5.15 10.86 2.45
N SER A 161 -4.23 10.97 1.47
CA SER A 161 -4.20 12.10 0.55
C SER A 161 -5.53 12.24 -0.22
N GLY A 162 -6.17 13.41 -0.09
CA GLY A 162 -7.44 13.70 -0.76
C GLY A 162 -8.68 13.05 -0.14
N LEU A 163 -8.57 12.40 1.01
CA LEU A 163 -9.71 11.94 1.78
C LEU A 163 -10.27 13.07 2.65
N ASP A 164 -11.59 13.08 2.83
CA ASP A 164 -12.25 13.86 3.87
C ASP A 164 -12.01 13.24 5.25
N GLU A 165 -12.36 13.97 6.32
CA GLU A 165 -12.13 13.54 7.68
C GLU A 165 -12.85 12.22 8.02
N ALA A 166 -14.08 12.04 7.56
CA ALA A 166 -14.86 10.82 7.81
C ALA A 166 -14.24 9.60 7.11
N SER A 167 -13.76 9.76 5.86
CA SER A 167 -13.08 8.71 5.12
C SER A 167 -11.71 8.39 5.72
N SER A 168 -10.99 9.41 6.20
CA SER A 168 -9.72 9.24 6.91
C SER A 168 -9.90 8.46 8.21
N ALA A 169 -10.90 8.80 9.02
CA ALA A 169 -11.20 8.08 10.26
C ALA A 169 -11.59 6.61 10.00
N ARG A 170 -12.35 6.33 8.94
CA ARG A 170 -12.68 4.95 8.55
C ARG A 170 -11.43 4.15 8.15
N LEU A 171 -10.50 4.77 7.42
CA LEU A 171 -9.23 4.15 7.05
C LEU A 171 -8.38 3.89 8.30
N ASP A 172 -8.28 4.85 9.21
CA ASP A 172 -7.56 4.70 10.47
C ASP A 172 -8.11 3.53 11.30
N ALA A 173 -9.44 3.41 11.41
CA ALA A 173 -10.08 2.28 12.10
C ALA A 173 -9.75 0.94 11.42
N LEU A 174 -9.83 0.87 10.10
CA LEU A 174 -9.52 -0.34 9.33
C LEU A 174 -8.05 -0.75 9.51
N LEU A 175 -7.12 0.19 9.45
CA LEU A 175 -5.69 -0.10 9.67
C LEU A 175 -5.42 -0.52 11.11
N SER A 176 -6.09 0.09 12.08
CA SER A 176 -5.99 -0.28 13.49
C SER A 176 -6.51 -1.70 13.74
N ASP A 177 -7.64 -2.07 13.15
CA ASP A 177 -8.20 -3.42 13.23
C ASP A 177 -7.33 -4.48 12.56
N ALA A 178 -6.55 -4.11 11.54
CA ALA A 178 -5.63 -5.00 10.85
C ALA A 178 -4.35 -5.30 11.65
N ARG A 179 -4.03 -4.50 12.68
CA ARG A 179 -2.82 -4.69 13.50
C ARG A 179 -2.76 -6.08 14.11
N GLY A 180 -1.57 -6.66 14.15
CA GLY A 180 -1.33 -8.02 14.63
C GLY A 180 -1.72 -9.12 13.62
N ARG A 181 -2.50 -8.80 12.59
CA ARG A 181 -2.96 -9.75 11.57
C ARG A 181 -2.36 -9.51 10.19
N VAL A 182 -1.98 -8.28 9.90
CA VAL A 182 -1.39 -7.84 8.63
C VAL A 182 -0.11 -7.07 8.92
N THR A 183 0.96 -7.34 8.21
CA THR A 183 2.16 -6.50 8.25
C THR A 183 1.91 -5.26 7.39
N ILE A 184 2.12 -4.06 7.95
CA ILE A 184 1.79 -2.80 7.28
C ILE A 184 3.04 -1.94 7.13
N VAL A 185 3.27 -1.43 5.91
CA VAL A 185 4.29 -0.39 5.67
C VAL A 185 3.60 0.82 5.06
N LEU A 186 3.60 1.92 5.79
CA LEU A 186 2.84 3.13 5.48
C LEU A 186 3.77 4.33 5.31
N ALA A 187 3.73 5.03 4.19
CA ALA A 187 4.34 6.36 4.07
C ALA A 187 3.29 7.45 4.31
N THR A 188 3.66 8.41 5.14
CA THR A 188 2.85 9.61 5.37
C THR A 188 3.76 10.80 5.71
N HIS A 189 3.30 12.00 5.44
CA HIS A 189 3.93 13.23 5.90
C HIS A 189 3.36 13.73 7.25
N GLU A 190 2.24 13.15 7.70
CA GLU A 190 1.56 13.48 8.96
C GLU A 190 2.12 12.63 10.11
N ARG A 191 2.99 13.24 10.93
CA ARG A 191 3.61 12.53 12.06
C ARG A 191 2.56 11.98 13.06
N SER A 192 1.55 12.77 13.39
CA SER A 192 0.49 12.34 14.31
C SER A 192 -0.22 11.08 13.86
N ARG A 193 -0.41 10.93 12.55
CA ARG A 193 -1.02 9.75 11.96
C ARG A 193 -0.08 8.54 11.99
N ALA A 194 1.20 8.76 11.72
CA ALA A 194 2.20 7.71 11.84
C ALA A 194 2.32 7.21 13.29
N ASP A 195 2.34 8.12 14.26
CA ASP A 195 2.37 7.77 15.70
C ASP A 195 1.10 7.00 16.14
N LEU A 196 -0.06 7.28 15.53
CA LEU A 196 -1.32 6.58 15.81
C LEU A 196 -1.37 5.17 15.21
N LEU A 197 -0.91 5.03 13.98
CA LEU A 197 -1.15 3.82 13.15
C LEU A 197 0.03 2.85 13.12
N CYS A 198 1.24 3.31 13.48
CA CYS A 198 2.44 2.50 13.30
C CYS A 198 3.10 2.18 14.64
N ASP A 199 3.62 0.96 14.73
CA ASP A 199 4.37 0.48 15.90
C ASP A 199 5.81 1.01 15.91
N GLU A 200 6.36 1.26 14.72
CA GLU A 200 7.73 1.72 14.51
C GLU A 200 7.75 2.83 13.46
N LEU A 201 8.73 3.72 13.59
CA LEU A 201 8.94 4.81 12.63
C LEU A 201 10.34 4.73 12.03
N LEU A 202 10.43 4.99 10.73
CA LEU A 202 11.68 5.16 9.99
C LEU A 202 11.69 6.53 9.32
N HIS A 203 12.66 7.35 9.67
CA HIS A 203 12.85 8.67 9.07
C HIS A 203 13.81 8.56 7.88
N LEU A 204 13.34 8.97 6.70
CA LEU A 204 14.14 9.07 5.49
C LEU A 204 14.50 10.52 5.21
N GLU A 205 15.76 10.77 4.89
CA GLU A 205 16.27 12.09 4.55
C GLU A 205 16.49 12.24 3.04
N VAL A 206 16.48 13.48 2.56
CA VAL A 206 16.85 13.75 1.16
C VAL A 206 18.37 13.65 1.05
N LEU A 207 18.84 12.69 0.27
CA LEU A 207 20.26 12.53 -0.04
C LEU A 207 20.68 13.60 -1.06
N ARG A 208 21.77 14.29 -0.76
CA ARG A 208 22.34 15.37 -1.60
C ARG A 208 23.39 14.83 -2.57
#